data_e5f549a0ed1d7a70c6324a3168e02ce7
#
_entry.id   e5f549a0ed1d7a70c6324a3168e02ce7
#
_cell.length_a   1.000
_cell.length_b   1.000
_cell.length_c   1.000
_cell.angle_alpha   90.00
_cell.angle_beta   90.00
_cell.angle_gamma   90.00
#
_symmetry.space_group_name_H-M   'P 1'
#
loop_
_entity.id
_entity.type
_entity.pdbx_description
1 polymer ?
#
loop_
_entity_poly.entity_id
_entity_poly.type
_entity_poly.pdbx_seq_one_letter_code
_entity_poly.pdbx_strand_id
1 'polypeptide(L)'
;MAPWLTRVEKIRILFFVLTTLAISLFLVMPHIAIGIESLQKDTGKDAKLKFSFVRKWGSNGTGPGQFVRPHDVAFDSKGFVYVSDRELDNIQKFTHNGTFIKMWGSEGSGNGQFRVPYSIGIDSKDKIYVVDRENHRIQKFDTNGTFIAKAGNGRGSSDNQLDRPEDIVFSPFGIFVADTGNDRILKFNSNFTLVNKWGSKGIGDEKFIHPHAIDVDSKGNVYVGELNEPGVKVFDSNGKFLKRWGSNGTGDGEFSLPQEHIAVDSKDRVYIVDGASNPRVQIFDTNGKFLGKIGTPCKMSTGEGCIDSDGPGPLELGDGQFSKPEHVSIDTEGNVFVVDRGNQRIQVFAPMNNESTK
;
A
#
# COMPACT_ATOMS: atom_id res chain seq x y z
N MET A 1 65.01 -25.56 -26.65
CA MET A 1 64.63 -24.60 -27.74
C MET A 1 65.75 -24.71 -28.79
N ALA A 2 65.42 -25.06 -30.04
CA ALA A 2 66.39 -25.18 -31.11
C ALA A 2 66.90 -23.78 -31.46
N PRO A 3 68.19 -23.52 -31.47
CA PRO A 3 68.83 -22.22 -31.59
C PRO A 3 68.74 -21.58 -32.99
N TRP A 4 68.14 -22.21 -33.95
CA TRP A 4 68.13 -21.84 -35.37
C TRP A 4 66.78 -21.45 -35.88
N LEU A 5 65.71 -21.36 -35.00
CA LEU A 5 64.36 -20.86 -35.41
C LEU A 5 64.33 -19.34 -35.47
N THR A 6 63.80 -18.80 -36.56
CA THR A 6 63.63 -17.36 -36.74
C THR A 6 62.56 -16.77 -35.77
N ARG A 7 62.65 -15.50 -35.52
CA ARG A 7 61.67 -14.78 -34.64
C ARG A 7 60.22 -14.98 -35.07
N VAL A 8 59.97 -15.12 -36.37
CA VAL A 8 58.64 -15.33 -36.95
C VAL A 8 58.11 -16.74 -36.68
N GLU A 9 58.98 -17.74 -36.75
CA GLU A 9 58.63 -19.14 -36.49
C GLU A 9 58.34 -19.37 -35.00
N LYS A 10 59.06 -18.70 -34.11
CA LYS A 10 58.78 -18.73 -32.66
C LYS A 10 57.43 -18.11 -32.32
N ILE A 11 57.05 -17.05 -33.02
CA ILE A 11 55.73 -16.41 -32.86
C ILE A 11 54.60 -17.32 -33.39
N ARG A 12 54.81 -18.00 -34.50
CA ARG A 12 53.83 -18.96 -35.06
C ARG A 12 53.62 -20.17 -34.14
N ILE A 13 54.66 -20.72 -33.56
CA ILE A 13 54.56 -21.83 -32.60
C ILE A 13 53.84 -21.36 -31.32
N LEU A 14 54.13 -20.14 -30.83
CA LEU A 14 53.46 -19.59 -29.66
C LEU A 14 51.96 -19.34 -29.92
N PHE A 15 51.60 -18.89 -31.12
CA PHE A 15 50.19 -18.70 -31.54
C PHE A 15 49.44 -20.04 -31.66
N PHE A 16 50.11 -21.07 -32.19
CA PHE A 16 49.52 -22.41 -32.33
C PHE A 16 49.30 -23.09 -30.96
N VAL A 17 50.19 -22.92 -30.00
CA VAL A 17 50.04 -23.45 -28.65
C VAL A 17 48.96 -22.69 -27.88
N LEU A 18 48.85 -21.37 -28.05
CA LEU A 18 47.82 -20.57 -27.41
C LEU A 18 46.39 -20.84 -27.99
N THR A 19 46.27 -21.12 -29.29
CA THR A 19 44.97 -21.47 -29.91
C THR A 19 44.52 -22.88 -29.54
N THR A 20 45.44 -23.85 -29.42
CA THR A 20 45.06 -25.19 -28.96
C THR A 20 44.73 -25.24 -27.47
N LEU A 21 45.35 -24.41 -26.61
CA LEU A 21 44.91 -24.25 -25.22
C LEU A 21 43.55 -23.57 -25.09
N ALA A 22 43.25 -22.56 -25.94
CA ALA A 22 41.97 -21.90 -25.97
C ALA A 22 40.83 -22.83 -26.43
N ILE A 23 41.08 -23.67 -27.42
CA ILE A 23 40.09 -24.65 -27.92
C ILE A 23 39.85 -25.76 -26.89
N SER A 24 40.85 -26.22 -26.16
CA SER A 24 40.64 -27.21 -25.07
C SER A 24 39.89 -26.60 -23.87
N LEU A 25 40.06 -25.31 -23.58
CA LEU A 25 39.27 -24.60 -22.54
C LEU A 25 37.82 -24.42 -22.95
N PHE A 26 37.54 -24.16 -24.26
CA PHE A 26 36.16 -24.01 -24.76
C PHE A 26 35.39 -25.34 -24.82
N LEU A 27 36.07 -26.49 -24.93
CA LEU A 27 35.41 -27.81 -24.94
C LEU A 27 35.12 -28.35 -23.51
N VAL A 28 35.76 -27.80 -22.47
CA VAL A 28 35.48 -28.18 -21.06
C VAL A 28 34.47 -27.24 -20.38
N MET A 29 34.34 -26.01 -20.85
CA MET A 29 33.41 -25.02 -20.29
C MET A 29 31.90 -25.39 -20.35
N PRO A 30 31.35 -26.06 -21.40
CA PRO A 30 29.91 -26.38 -21.40
C PRO A 30 29.55 -27.39 -20.30
N HIS A 31 30.46 -28.23 -19.84
CA HIS A 31 30.17 -29.18 -18.75
C HIS A 31 30.23 -28.54 -17.36
N ILE A 32 31.05 -27.48 -17.19
CA ILE A 32 31.11 -26.71 -15.95
C ILE A 32 29.94 -25.74 -15.85
N ALA A 33 29.53 -25.15 -16.98
CA ALA A 33 28.34 -24.30 -17.02
C ALA A 33 27.02 -25.07 -16.71
N ILE A 34 26.93 -26.31 -17.22
CA ILE A 34 25.77 -27.17 -16.91
C ILE A 34 25.79 -27.62 -15.43
N GLY A 35 26.96 -27.82 -14.84
CA GLY A 35 27.13 -28.13 -13.42
C GLY A 35 26.77 -26.94 -12.51
N ILE A 36 27.08 -25.72 -12.94
CA ILE A 36 26.73 -24.48 -12.19
C ILE A 36 25.23 -24.16 -12.34
N GLU A 37 24.63 -24.32 -13.52
CA GLU A 37 23.19 -24.18 -13.66
C GLU A 37 22.40 -25.24 -12.87
N SER A 38 22.91 -26.44 -12.70
CA SER A 38 22.25 -27.46 -11.87
C SER A 38 22.43 -27.23 -10.36
N LEU A 39 23.47 -26.48 -9.96
CA LEU A 39 23.69 -26.08 -8.55
C LEU A 39 22.95 -24.78 -8.17
N GLN A 40 22.50 -23.96 -9.16
CA GLN A 40 21.65 -22.80 -8.91
C GLN A 40 20.16 -23.14 -8.91
N LYS A 41 19.78 -24.39 -9.04
CA LYS A 41 18.39 -24.82 -9.19
C LYS A 41 17.83 -25.48 -7.92
N ASP A 42 18.27 -25.11 -6.74
CA ASP A 42 17.52 -25.42 -5.51
C ASP A 42 18.02 -24.66 -4.26
N THR A 43 18.02 -23.33 -4.31
CA THR A 43 18.07 -22.56 -3.08
C THR A 43 17.03 -21.47 -3.12
N GLY A 44 15.87 -21.79 -2.57
CA GLY A 44 14.85 -20.80 -2.27
C GLY A 44 13.61 -20.93 -3.12
N LYS A 45 12.73 -21.85 -2.79
CA LYS A 45 11.30 -21.51 -2.83
C LYS A 45 11.20 -20.15 -2.19
N ASP A 46 10.86 -19.10 -2.97
CA ASP A 46 10.59 -17.77 -2.46
C ASP A 46 9.62 -17.93 -1.27
N ALA A 47 10.18 -17.85 -0.06
CA ALA A 47 9.37 -18.06 1.14
C ALA A 47 8.36 -16.90 1.18
N LYS A 48 7.09 -17.21 0.95
CA LYS A 48 6.02 -16.22 1.00
C LYS A 48 6.07 -15.52 2.35
N LEU A 49 5.94 -14.21 2.36
CA LEU A 49 5.80 -13.42 3.58
C LEU A 49 4.62 -13.96 4.39
N LYS A 50 4.85 -14.18 5.67
CA LYS A 50 3.84 -14.62 6.60
C LYS A 50 3.67 -13.59 7.69
N PHE A 51 2.45 -13.49 8.20
CA PHE A 51 2.09 -12.57 9.27
C PHE A 51 1.29 -13.35 10.33
N SER A 52 1.49 -12.99 11.60
CA SER A 52 0.71 -13.48 12.71
C SER A 52 -0.21 -12.39 13.23
N PHE A 53 -1.43 -12.75 13.60
CA PHE A 53 -2.32 -11.84 14.31
C PHE A 53 -1.70 -11.44 15.66
N VAL A 54 -1.83 -10.16 16.00
CA VAL A 54 -1.27 -9.61 17.26
C VAL A 54 -2.39 -9.16 18.20
N ARG A 55 -3.31 -8.34 17.68
CA ARG A 55 -4.41 -7.76 18.47
C ARG A 55 -5.48 -7.14 17.56
N LYS A 56 -6.62 -6.86 18.18
CA LYS A 56 -7.72 -6.11 17.58
C LYS A 56 -8.35 -5.18 18.60
N TRP A 57 -8.99 -4.13 18.15
CA TRP A 57 -9.85 -3.26 18.97
C TRP A 57 -10.94 -2.63 18.14
N GLY A 58 -11.95 -2.11 18.80
CA GLY A 58 -13.14 -1.54 18.19
C GLY A 58 -14.32 -2.48 18.28
N SER A 59 -15.50 -1.92 18.26
CA SER A 59 -16.78 -2.62 18.23
C SER A 59 -17.84 -1.67 17.65
N ASN A 60 -18.97 -2.21 17.24
CA ASN A 60 -20.08 -1.39 16.74
C ASN A 60 -20.59 -0.44 17.82
N GLY A 61 -20.74 0.83 17.48
CA GLY A 61 -21.30 1.84 18.37
C GLY A 61 -20.78 3.26 18.10
N THR A 62 -21.21 4.20 18.93
CA THR A 62 -20.94 5.64 18.78
C THR A 62 -20.07 6.20 19.92
N GLY A 63 -19.72 5.37 20.89
CA GLY A 63 -18.93 5.75 22.06
C GLY A 63 -17.43 5.75 21.81
N PRO A 64 -16.63 6.12 22.82
CA PRO A 64 -15.16 6.04 22.78
C PRO A 64 -14.64 4.66 22.44
N GLY A 65 -13.83 4.56 21.39
CA GLY A 65 -13.27 3.28 20.91
C GLY A 65 -14.26 2.40 20.13
N GLN A 66 -15.46 2.87 19.89
CA GLN A 66 -16.45 2.22 19.03
C GLN A 66 -16.49 2.87 17.65
N PHE A 67 -16.94 2.10 16.65
CA PHE A 67 -17.01 2.53 15.25
C PHE A 67 -18.34 2.13 14.62
N VAL A 68 -18.77 2.91 13.63
CA VAL A 68 -19.89 2.56 12.74
C VAL A 68 -19.34 2.22 11.35
N ARG A 69 -18.53 3.10 10.80
CA ARG A 69 -17.87 2.88 9.50
C ARG A 69 -16.45 3.42 9.52
N PRO A 70 -15.53 2.76 10.26
CA PRO A 70 -14.13 3.17 10.26
C PRO A 70 -13.59 3.05 8.84
N HIS A 71 -12.77 4.02 8.42
CA HIS A 71 -12.32 4.09 7.04
C HIS A 71 -10.81 4.05 6.91
N ASP A 72 -10.07 4.88 7.65
CA ASP A 72 -8.62 5.01 7.54
C ASP A 72 -7.94 4.88 8.91
N VAL A 73 -6.68 4.47 8.89
CA VAL A 73 -5.79 4.38 10.05
C VAL A 73 -4.40 4.95 9.73
N ALA A 74 -3.94 5.93 10.50
CA ALA A 74 -2.63 6.56 10.32
C ALA A 74 -1.88 6.70 11.66
N PHE A 75 -0.55 6.94 11.60
CA PHE A 75 0.32 7.01 12.77
C PHE A 75 1.10 8.31 12.82
N ASP A 76 1.24 8.91 14.02
CA ASP A 76 2.22 9.96 14.24
C ASP A 76 3.60 9.38 14.61
N SER A 77 4.62 10.23 14.67
CA SER A 77 6.00 9.83 14.97
C SER A 77 6.21 9.20 16.35
N LYS A 78 5.23 9.35 17.24
CA LYS A 78 5.21 8.77 18.59
C LYS A 78 4.46 7.45 18.67
N GLY A 79 3.92 6.99 17.53
CA GLY A 79 3.15 5.76 17.42
C GLY A 79 1.70 5.87 17.92
N PHE A 80 1.15 7.07 18.11
CA PHE A 80 -0.28 7.20 18.32
C PHE A 80 -1.02 6.90 17.03
N VAL A 81 -2.17 6.25 17.17
CA VAL A 81 -3.01 5.79 16.06
C VAL A 81 -4.22 6.71 15.91
N TYR A 82 -4.50 7.11 14.69
CA TYR A 82 -5.66 7.93 14.34
C TYR A 82 -6.55 7.15 13.39
N VAL A 83 -7.85 7.11 13.69
CA VAL A 83 -8.84 6.39 12.86
C VAL A 83 -9.94 7.36 12.48
N SER A 84 -10.27 7.46 11.20
CA SER A 84 -11.45 8.17 10.73
C SER A 84 -12.69 7.27 10.76
N ASP A 85 -13.82 7.80 11.17
CA ASP A 85 -15.12 7.15 11.01
C ASP A 85 -16.01 8.03 10.14
N ARG A 86 -16.31 7.55 8.94
CA ARG A 86 -17.02 8.32 7.92
C ARG A 86 -18.51 8.41 8.14
N GLU A 87 -19.08 7.63 9.06
CA GLU A 87 -20.49 7.69 9.43
C GLU A 87 -20.70 8.53 10.69
N LEU A 88 -19.70 8.52 11.58
CA LEU A 88 -19.73 9.32 12.81
C LEU A 88 -19.16 10.72 12.61
N ASP A 89 -18.63 11.03 11.42
CA ASP A 89 -18.00 12.32 11.09
C ASP A 89 -16.95 12.75 12.12
N ASN A 90 -16.12 11.81 12.58
CA ASN A 90 -15.12 12.07 13.58
C ASN A 90 -13.79 11.36 13.29
N ILE A 91 -12.77 11.78 14.03
CA ILE A 91 -11.46 11.14 14.12
C ILE A 91 -11.26 10.70 15.56
N GLN A 92 -10.85 9.46 15.75
CA GLN A 92 -10.50 8.91 17.07
C GLN A 92 -9.00 8.68 17.18
N LYS A 93 -8.41 9.07 18.31
CA LYS A 93 -7.00 8.86 18.65
C LYS A 93 -6.87 7.76 19.68
N PHE A 94 -5.89 6.88 19.45
CA PHE A 94 -5.55 5.74 20.33
C PHE A 94 -4.06 5.71 20.65
N THR A 95 -3.71 4.99 21.70
CA THR A 95 -2.33 4.51 21.86
C THR A 95 -2.04 3.46 20.78
N HIS A 96 -0.76 3.15 20.56
CA HIS A 96 -0.35 2.08 19.65
C HIS A 96 -1.03 0.72 19.96
N ASN A 97 -1.36 0.48 21.22
CA ASN A 97 -2.02 -0.76 21.68
C ASN A 97 -3.55 -0.73 21.56
N GLY A 98 -4.13 0.32 20.97
CA GLY A 98 -5.58 0.41 20.76
C GLY A 98 -6.37 0.97 21.94
N THR A 99 -5.71 1.51 22.99
CA THR A 99 -6.41 2.20 24.09
C THR A 99 -6.88 3.56 23.59
N PHE A 100 -8.18 3.84 23.71
CA PHE A 100 -8.77 5.12 23.34
C PHE A 100 -8.19 6.27 24.19
N ILE A 101 -7.91 7.41 23.52
CA ILE A 101 -7.41 8.62 24.15
C ILE A 101 -8.42 9.75 24.05
N LYS A 102 -8.88 10.04 22.83
CA LYS A 102 -9.84 11.11 22.55
C LYS A 102 -10.43 10.99 21.16
N MET A 103 -11.49 11.76 20.91
CA MET A 103 -12.05 11.96 19.58
C MET A 103 -12.39 13.44 19.35
N TRP A 104 -12.47 13.83 18.09
CA TRP A 104 -12.91 15.15 17.68
C TRP A 104 -13.62 15.06 16.32
N GLY A 105 -14.39 16.08 16.00
CA GLY A 105 -15.22 16.14 14.80
C GLY A 105 -16.68 15.93 15.11
N SER A 106 -17.51 16.38 14.21
CA SER A 106 -18.97 16.18 14.17
C SER A 106 -19.46 16.53 12.77
N GLU A 107 -20.65 16.10 12.40
CA GLU A 107 -21.26 16.46 11.13
C GLU A 107 -21.32 17.98 10.93
N GLY A 108 -20.93 18.42 9.74
CA GLY A 108 -21.02 19.82 9.33
C GLY A 108 -19.95 20.28 8.35
N SER A 109 -19.94 21.59 8.07
CA SER A 109 -19.01 22.24 7.14
C SER A 109 -18.10 23.29 7.79
N GLY A 110 -18.24 23.52 9.11
CA GLY A 110 -17.38 24.41 9.87
C GLY A 110 -15.96 23.87 10.03
N ASN A 111 -15.05 24.68 10.60
CA ASN A 111 -13.71 24.22 10.95
C ASN A 111 -13.78 23.19 12.07
N GLY A 112 -13.15 22.03 11.87
CA GLY A 112 -13.22 20.91 12.80
C GLY A 112 -14.49 20.06 12.70
N GLN A 113 -15.43 20.41 11.81
CA GLN A 113 -16.56 19.57 11.43
C GLN A 113 -16.25 18.84 10.12
N PHE A 114 -16.85 17.69 9.92
CA PHE A 114 -16.64 16.85 8.74
C PHE A 114 -17.97 16.47 8.08
N ARG A 115 -17.85 16.07 6.84
CA ARG A 115 -18.89 15.32 6.13
C ARG A 115 -18.21 14.22 5.36
N VAL A 116 -18.31 13.00 5.88
CA VAL A 116 -17.62 11.81 5.37
C VAL A 116 -16.09 12.01 5.39
N PRO A 117 -15.42 12.10 6.59
CA PRO A 117 -13.97 12.11 6.68
C PRO A 117 -13.44 10.79 6.17
N TYR A 118 -12.52 10.86 5.20
CA TYR A 118 -12.04 9.70 4.44
C TYR A 118 -10.61 9.35 4.88
N SER A 119 -9.62 9.84 4.20
CA SER A 119 -8.21 9.54 4.47
C SER A 119 -7.57 10.52 5.47
N ILE A 120 -6.56 10.03 6.18
CA ILE A 120 -5.76 10.77 7.16
C ILE A 120 -4.29 10.73 6.72
N GLY A 121 -3.76 11.84 6.24
CA GLY A 121 -2.33 12.00 6.05
C GLY A 121 -1.67 12.64 7.27
N ILE A 122 -0.44 12.24 7.59
CA ILE A 122 0.35 12.86 8.68
C ILE A 122 1.69 13.33 8.12
N ASP A 123 2.03 14.60 8.35
CA ASP A 123 3.29 15.16 7.90
C ASP A 123 4.44 14.86 8.88
N SER A 124 5.68 15.09 8.45
CA SER A 124 6.90 14.86 9.25
C SER A 124 7.00 15.72 10.54
N LYS A 125 6.04 16.63 10.74
CA LYS A 125 5.91 17.46 11.95
C LYS A 125 4.70 17.06 12.80
N ASP A 126 4.17 15.87 12.58
CA ASP A 126 2.99 15.32 13.24
C ASP A 126 1.73 16.20 13.08
N LYS A 127 1.58 16.88 11.93
CA LYS A 127 0.34 17.54 11.60
C LYS A 127 -0.57 16.55 10.89
N ILE A 128 -1.82 16.53 11.32
CA ILE A 128 -2.84 15.61 10.84
C ILE A 128 -3.66 16.33 9.77
N TYR A 129 -3.78 15.70 8.62
CA TYR A 129 -4.58 16.19 7.52
C TYR A 129 -5.71 15.20 7.27
N VAL A 130 -6.93 15.69 7.30
CA VAL A 130 -8.13 14.86 7.10
C VAL A 130 -8.76 15.24 5.78
N VAL A 131 -8.94 14.28 4.91
CA VAL A 131 -9.71 14.43 3.67
C VAL A 131 -11.19 14.44 4.02
N ASP A 132 -11.81 15.60 3.92
CA ASP A 132 -13.21 15.87 4.22
C ASP A 132 -14.02 15.82 2.91
N ARG A 133 -14.33 14.59 2.50
CA ARG A 133 -14.72 14.20 1.15
C ARG A 133 -15.92 14.97 0.61
N GLU A 134 -17.03 14.97 1.31
CA GLU A 134 -18.27 15.62 0.85
C GLU A 134 -18.28 17.13 1.08
N ASN A 135 -17.32 17.67 1.85
CA ASN A 135 -17.04 19.10 1.93
C ASN A 135 -16.00 19.57 0.89
N HIS A 136 -15.45 18.65 0.06
CA HIS A 136 -14.52 18.94 -1.03
C HIS A 136 -13.29 19.72 -0.56
N ARG A 137 -12.70 19.30 0.58
CA ARG A 137 -11.57 19.98 1.22
C ARG A 137 -10.67 19.01 1.99
N ILE A 138 -9.52 19.52 2.38
CA ILE A 138 -8.60 18.86 3.33
C ILE A 138 -8.48 19.81 4.53
N GLN A 139 -8.64 19.30 5.75
CA GLN A 139 -8.46 20.05 6.98
C GLN A 139 -7.20 19.61 7.71
N LYS A 140 -6.43 20.56 8.24
CA LYS A 140 -5.20 20.35 9.00
C LYS A 140 -5.43 20.59 10.49
N PHE A 141 -4.90 19.67 11.31
CA PHE A 141 -4.99 19.69 12.76
C PHE A 141 -3.63 19.48 13.42
N ASP A 142 -3.53 19.84 14.69
CA ASP A 142 -2.46 19.34 15.57
C ASP A 142 -2.80 17.94 16.11
N THR A 143 -1.87 17.32 16.82
CA THR A 143 -2.04 15.99 17.44
C THR A 143 -3.10 15.93 18.53
N ASN A 144 -3.63 17.10 18.95
CA ASN A 144 -4.73 17.23 19.90
C ASN A 144 -6.09 17.44 19.22
N GLY A 145 -6.13 17.43 17.87
CA GLY A 145 -7.34 17.66 17.11
C GLY A 145 -7.75 19.13 17.04
N THR A 146 -6.86 20.07 17.36
CA THR A 146 -7.11 21.50 17.20
C THR A 146 -6.96 21.90 15.75
N PHE A 147 -8.00 22.50 15.15
CA PHE A 147 -7.97 22.97 13.77
C PHE A 147 -6.88 24.03 13.57
N ILE A 148 -6.10 23.89 12.48
CA ILE A 148 -5.03 24.81 12.10
C ILE A 148 -5.35 25.53 10.80
N ALA A 149 -5.71 24.79 9.75
CA ALA A 149 -5.91 25.33 8.41
C ALA A 149 -6.78 24.38 7.56
N LYS A 150 -7.16 24.84 6.38
CA LYS A 150 -7.80 24.00 5.36
C LYS A 150 -7.31 24.35 3.97
N ALA A 151 -7.37 23.39 3.06
CA ALA A 151 -7.15 23.52 1.63
C ALA A 151 -8.39 23.02 0.87
N GLY A 152 -8.62 23.54 -0.35
CA GLY A 152 -9.83 23.28 -1.12
C GLY A 152 -10.87 24.40 -0.92
N ASN A 153 -11.22 25.06 -2.04
CA ASN A 153 -12.20 26.16 -2.06
C ASN A 153 -13.55 25.67 -2.58
N GLY A 154 -14.02 24.54 -2.05
CA GLY A 154 -15.28 23.92 -2.44
C GLY A 154 -15.18 23.09 -3.72
N ARG A 155 -16.32 22.58 -4.17
CA ARG A 155 -16.43 21.67 -5.31
C ARG A 155 -16.05 22.34 -6.62
N GLY A 156 -15.16 21.70 -7.39
CA GLY A 156 -14.79 22.15 -8.72
C GLY A 156 -13.50 21.51 -9.21
N SER A 157 -13.05 21.93 -10.41
CA SER A 157 -11.86 21.39 -11.08
C SER A 157 -10.72 22.39 -11.24
N SER A 158 -10.87 23.63 -10.74
CA SER A 158 -9.79 24.62 -10.74
C SER A 158 -8.64 24.18 -9.82
N ASP A 159 -7.50 24.84 -9.90
CA ASP A 159 -6.28 24.44 -9.20
C ASP A 159 -6.37 24.48 -7.66
N ASN A 160 -7.29 25.30 -7.13
CA ASN A 160 -7.57 25.40 -5.70
C ASN A 160 -8.90 24.76 -5.28
N GLN A 161 -9.53 24.00 -6.15
CA GLN A 161 -10.77 23.27 -5.92
C GLN A 161 -10.56 21.76 -5.97
N LEU A 162 -11.39 21.03 -5.25
CA LEU A 162 -11.42 19.57 -5.21
C LEU A 162 -12.82 19.08 -5.53
N ASP A 163 -12.95 17.86 -6.04
CA ASP A 163 -14.25 17.19 -6.10
C ASP A 163 -14.15 15.81 -5.46
N ARG A 164 -14.71 15.66 -4.28
CA ARG A 164 -14.70 14.43 -3.49
C ARG A 164 -13.32 13.79 -3.48
N PRO A 165 -12.30 14.48 -2.92
CA PRO A 165 -10.98 13.88 -2.73
C PRO A 165 -11.13 12.68 -1.80
N GLU A 166 -10.36 11.62 -2.02
CA GLU A 166 -10.49 10.40 -1.23
C GLU A 166 -9.21 10.00 -0.51
N ASP A 167 -8.04 10.30 -1.08
CA ASP A 167 -6.79 9.92 -0.44
C ASP A 167 -5.73 11.01 -0.48
N ILE A 168 -4.83 11.00 0.54
CA ILE A 168 -3.72 11.94 0.68
C ILE A 168 -2.49 11.25 1.25
N VAL A 169 -1.34 11.41 0.59
CA VAL A 169 -0.07 10.89 1.07
C VAL A 169 1.01 11.97 1.15
N PHE A 170 1.82 11.90 2.20
CA PHE A 170 2.98 12.76 2.45
C PHE A 170 4.27 11.99 2.16
N SER A 171 5.12 12.54 1.32
CA SER A 171 6.41 11.95 0.98
C SER A 171 7.49 13.03 0.82
N PRO A 172 8.79 12.66 0.80
CA PRO A 172 9.86 13.60 0.48
C PRO A 172 9.74 14.23 -0.92
N PHE A 173 8.97 13.63 -1.82
CA PHE A 173 8.78 14.07 -3.21
C PHE A 173 7.60 15.04 -3.38
N GLY A 174 6.79 15.23 -2.35
CA GLY A 174 5.62 16.10 -2.34
C GLY A 174 4.44 15.50 -1.58
N ILE A 175 3.35 16.23 -1.56
CA ILE A 175 2.06 15.79 -1.04
C ILE A 175 1.20 15.42 -2.25
N PHE A 176 0.67 14.21 -2.27
CA PHE A 176 -0.17 13.74 -3.37
C PHE A 176 -1.60 13.54 -2.90
N VAL A 177 -2.56 13.91 -3.72
CA VAL A 177 -3.99 13.83 -3.42
C VAL A 177 -4.72 13.16 -4.59
N ALA A 178 -5.50 12.13 -4.29
CA ALA A 178 -6.46 11.58 -5.23
C ALA A 178 -7.70 12.48 -5.25
N ASP A 179 -7.84 13.29 -6.29
CA ASP A 179 -8.99 14.16 -6.53
C ASP A 179 -10.03 13.41 -7.37
N THR A 180 -10.65 12.44 -6.71
CA THR A 180 -11.41 11.32 -7.28
C THR A 180 -12.54 11.75 -8.18
N GLY A 181 -13.31 12.76 -7.77
CA GLY A 181 -14.43 13.26 -8.58
C GLY A 181 -14.02 14.02 -9.84
N ASN A 182 -12.74 14.43 -9.91
CA ASN A 182 -12.14 15.05 -11.09
C ASN A 182 -11.26 14.06 -11.90
N ASP A 183 -11.21 12.78 -11.53
CA ASP A 183 -10.44 11.75 -12.21
C ASP A 183 -8.96 12.14 -12.42
N ARG A 184 -8.32 12.72 -11.38
CA ARG A 184 -6.94 13.22 -11.43
C ARG A 184 -6.19 13.04 -10.12
N ILE A 185 -4.85 13.08 -10.22
CA ILE A 185 -3.94 13.18 -9.08
C ILE A 185 -3.37 14.60 -9.04
N LEU A 186 -3.30 15.18 -7.85
CA LEU A 186 -2.71 16.48 -7.58
C LEU A 186 -1.43 16.30 -6.77
N LYS A 187 -0.38 17.03 -7.15
CA LYS A 187 0.88 17.12 -6.40
C LYS A 187 1.05 18.52 -5.83
N PHE A 188 1.23 18.60 -4.52
CA PHE A 188 1.53 19.85 -3.82
C PHE A 188 2.93 19.82 -3.22
N ASN A 189 3.52 20.99 -3.02
CA ASN A 189 4.71 21.14 -2.21
C ASN A 189 4.35 21.17 -0.69
N SER A 190 5.37 21.26 0.18
CA SER A 190 5.19 21.29 1.63
C SER A 190 4.36 22.47 2.16
N ASN A 191 4.17 23.52 1.37
CA ASN A 191 3.33 24.68 1.69
C ASN A 191 1.89 24.55 1.15
N PHE A 192 1.51 23.38 0.64
CA PHE A 192 0.22 23.15 -0.02
C PHE A 192 -0.01 24.02 -1.26
N THR A 193 1.07 24.39 -1.97
CA THR A 193 0.97 25.00 -3.29
C THR A 193 0.96 23.91 -4.34
N LEU A 194 -0.01 23.93 -5.25
CA LEU A 194 -0.08 22.98 -6.38
C LEU A 194 1.13 23.16 -7.28
N VAL A 195 1.85 22.07 -7.52
CA VAL A 195 3.04 22.06 -8.39
C VAL A 195 2.86 21.22 -9.65
N ASN A 196 1.97 20.24 -9.60
CA ASN A 196 1.64 19.42 -10.76
C ASN A 196 0.27 18.75 -10.61
N LYS A 197 -0.30 18.33 -11.73
CA LYS A 197 -1.50 17.49 -11.79
C LYS A 197 -1.47 16.63 -13.05
N TRP A 198 -2.00 15.41 -12.96
CA TRP A 198 -2.11 14.51 -14.10
C TRP A 198 -3.35 13.63 -13.98
N GLY A 199 -3.71 13.02 -15.08
CA GLY A 199 -4.91 12.21 -15.20
C GLY A 199 -6.08 13.00 -15.78
N SER A 200 -7.00 12.26 -16.33
CA SER A 200 -8.29 12.73 -16.81
C SER A 200 -9.21 11.54 -16.98
N LYS A 201 -10.51 11.76 -16.98
CA LYS A 201 -11.51 10.71 -17.10
C LYS A 201 -11.29 9.81 -18.31
N GLY A 202 -11.25 8.50 -18.08
CA GLY A 202 -11.21 7.50 -19.16
C GLY A 202 -10.36 6.29 -18.83
N ILE A 203 -10.34 5.36 -19.78
CA ILE A 203 -9.55 4.12 -19.73
C ILE A 203 -8.20 4.37 -20.41
N GLY A 204 -7.13 3.80 -19.87
CA GLY A 204 -5.76 3.87 -20.39
C GLY A 204 -4.74 4.26 -19.34
N ASP A 205 -3.49 4.23 -19.74
CA ASP A 205 -2.35 4.30 -18.83
C ASP A 205 -2.22 5.65 -18.09
N GLU A 206 -2.60 6.76 -18.73
CA GLU A 206 -2.53 8.11 -18.16
C GLU A 206 -3.92 8.67 -17.79
N LYS A 207 -4.96 7.83 -17.80
CA LYS A 207 -6.33 8.21 -17.48
C LYS A 207 -6.80 7.47 -16.25
N PHE A 208 -7.84 8.00 -15.61
CA PHE A 208 -8.46 7.39 -14.43
C PHE A 208 -9.98 7.33 -14.54
N ILE A 209 -10.54 6.34 -13.86
CA ILE A 209 -11.96 6.30 -13.51
C ILE A 209 -12.03 6.10 -12.00
N HIS A 210 -12.24 7.20 -11.27
CA HIS A 210 -12.27 7.25 -9.82
C HIS A 210 -10.96 6.74 -9.19
N PRO A 211 -9.81 7.45 -9.33
CA PRO A 211 -8.59 7.16 -8.57
C PRO A 211 -8.92 7.28 -7.09
N HIS A 212 -8.71 6.18 -6.36
CA HIS A 212 -9.19 6.03 -4.98
C HIS A 212 -8.06 5.98 -3.97
N ALA A 213 -7.04 5.19 -4.24
CA ALA A 213 -5.91 4.94 -3.35
C ALA A 213 -4.61 5.45 -3.97
N ILE A 214 -3.73 6.04 -3.13
CA ILE A 214 -2.44 6.54 -3.58
C ILE A 214 -1.39 6.36 -2.50
N ASP A 215 -0.19 5.82 -2.86
CA ASP A 215 0.98 5.86 -2.00
C ASP A 215 2.27 5.97 -2.83
N VAL A 216 3.41 6.22 -2.16
CA VAL A 216 4.68 6.59 -2.78
C VAL A 216 5.83 5.77 -2.20
N ASP A 217 6.64 5.14 -3.05
CA ASP A 217 7.82 4.40 -2.63
C ASP A 217 9.04 5.30 -2.32
N SER A 218 10.12 4.70 -1.82
CA SER A 218 11.36 5.41 -1.46
C SER A 218 12.06 6.08 -2.63
N LYS A 219 11.70 5.75 -3.87
CA LYS A 219 12.26 6.33 -5.11
C LYS A 219 11.37 7.42 -5.70
N GLY A 220 10.20 7.67 -5.10
CA GLY A 220 9.22 8.63 -5.57
C GLY A 220 8.30 8.09 -6.66
N ASN A 221 8.21 6.77 -6.84
CA ASN A 221 7.18 6.22 -7.69
C ASN A 221 5.83 6.25 -6.96
N VAL A 222 4.82 6.74 -7.67
CA VAL A 222 3.46 6.95 -7.18
C VAL A 222 2.58 5.80 -7.65
N TYR A 223 2.02 5.06 -6.71
CA TYR A 223 1.12 3.93 -6.95
C TYR A 223 -0.32 4.42 -6.84
N VAL A 224 -1.14 4.14 -7.84
CA VAL A 224 -2.54 4.57 -7.89
C VAL A 224 -3.44 3.38 -8.15
N GLY A 225 -4.41 3.19 -7.27
CA GLY A 225 -5.51 2.23 -7.41
C GLY A 225 -6.80 2.92 -7.81
N GLU A 226 -7.63 2.21 -8.58
CA GLU A 226 -8.92 2.70 -9.04
C GLU A 226 -10.05 1.78 -8.57
N LEU A 227 -11.22 2.34 -8.29
CA LEU A 227 -12.37 1.54 -7.85
C LEU A 227 -12.91 0.59 -8.92
N ASN A 228 -12.79 0.97 -10.19
CA ASN A 228 -13.46 0.30 -11.31
C ASN A 228 -12.50 -0.39 -12.30
N GLU A 229 -11.19 -0.25 -12.10
CA GLU A 229 -10.17 -0.94 -12.88
C GLU A 229 -9.29 -1.81 -11.98
N PRO A 230 -9.15 -3.11 -12.26
CA PRO A 230 -8.27 -3.96 -11.47
C PRO A 230 -6.80 -3.63 -11.78
N GLY A 231 -5.99 -3.61 -10.73
CA GLY A 231 -4.55 -3.40 -10.86
C GLY A 231 -4.10 -2.03 -10.38
N VAL A 232 -2.81 -1.84 -10.44
CA VAL A 232 -2.11 -0.67 -9.95
C VAL A 232 -1.43 0.02 -11.11
N LYS A 233 -1.65 1.31 -11.25
CA LYS A 233 -0.91 2.19 -12.15
C LYS A 233 0.23 2.84 -11.39
N VAL A 234 1.43 2.85 -11.96
CA VAL A 234 2.63 3.42 -11.34
C VAL A 234 3.15 4.56 -12.19
N PHE A 235 3.38 5.69 -11.56
CA PHE A 235 3.90 6.91 -12.18
C PHE A 235 5.20 7.34 -11.48
N ASP A 236 6.02 8.14 -12.14
CA ASP A 236 7.06 8.86 -11.41
C ASP A 236 6.45 10.03 -10.60
N SER A 237 7.25 10.66 -9.75
CA SER A 237 6.78 11.76 -8.88
C SER A 237 6.33 13.02 -9.67
N ASN A 238 6.49 13.04 -10.99
CA ASN A 238 6.04 14.12 -11.86
C ASN A 238 4.85 13.70 -12.74
N GLY A 239 4.27 12.51 -12.48
CA GLY A 239 3.07 12.05 -13.16
C GLY A 239 3.31 11.39 -14.52
N LYS A 240 4.57 11.05 -14.87
CA LYS A 240 4.87 10.25 -16.05
C LYS A 240 4.52 8.78 -15.76
N PHE A 241 3.69 8.18 -16.59
CA PHE A 241 3.37 6.76 -16.50
C PHE A 241 4.63 5.89 -16.67
N LEU A 242 4.78 4.91 -15.79
CA LEU A 242 5.91 3.97 -15.81
C LEU A 242 5.46 2.56 -16.16
N LYS A 243 4.44 2.05 -15.51
CA LYS A 243 3.92 0.69 -15.68
C LYS A 243 2.56 0.51 -15.01
N ARG A 244 1.92 -0.61 -15.32
CA ARG A 244 0.76 -1.13 -14.58
C ARG A 244 0.91 -2.63 -14.39
N TRP A 245 0.28 -3.16 -13.35
CA TRP A 245 0.22 -4.59 -13.05
C TRP A 245 -1.04 -4.95 -12.27
N GLY A 246 -1.36 -6.25 -12.24
CA GLY A 246 -2.58 -6.78 -11.66
C GLY A 246 -3.68 -7.00 -12.69
N SER A 247 -4.55 -7.95 -12.41
CA SER A 247 -5.67 -8.36 -13.28
C SER A 247 -6.91 -8.69 -12.45
N ASN A 248 -8.07 -8.75 -13.08
CA ASN A 248 -9.30 -9.14 -12.41
C ASN A 248 -9.29 -10.64 -12.08
N GLY A 249 -9.67 -10.98 -10.85
CA GLY A 249 -9.77 -12.35 -10.39
C GLY A 249 -9.64 -12.49 -8.88
N THR A 250 -9.52 -13.73 -8.39
CA THR A 250 -9.43 -14.05 -6.96
C THR A 250 -8.14 -14.79 -6.59
N GLY A 251 -7.28 -15.08 -7.54
CA GLY A 251 -5.97 -15.70 -7.35
C GLY A 251 -4.95 -14.76 -6.70
N ASP A 252 -3.77 -15.29 -6.38
CA ASP A 252 -2.65 -14.48 -5.90
C ASP A 252 -2.15 -13.58 -7.04
N GLY A 253 -2.13 -12.26 -6.83
CA GLY A 253 -1.80 -11.25 -7.84
C GLY A 253 -2.98 -10.78 -8.69
N GLU A 254 -4.16 -11.34 -8.50
CA GLU A 254 -5.41 -10.89 -9.08
C GLU A 254 -6.22 -10.11 -8.05
N PHE A 255 -7.10 -9.23 -8.50
CA PHE A 255 -7.92 -8.39 -7.63
C PHE A 255 -9.40 -8.53 -7.93
N SER A 256 -10.18 -8.66 -6.88
CA SER A 256 -11.63 -8.51 -6.94
C SER A 256 -11.96 -7.05 -6.68
N LEU A 257 -12.72 -6.41 -7.56
CA LEU A 257 -13.10 -5.01 -7.38
C LEU A 257 -14.14 -4.81 -6.27
N PRO A 258 -14.11 -3.67 -5.57
CA PRO A 258 -13.15 -2.57 -5.69
C PRO A 258 -11.82 -2.87 -4.97
N GLN A 259 -10.72 -2.26 -5.43
CA GLN A 259 -9.48 -2.16 -4.67
C GLN A 259 -9.61 -0.95 -3.73
N GLU A 260 -9.60 -1.20 -2.42
CA GLU A 260 -9.97 -0.16 -1.45
C GLU A 260 -8.77 0.72 -1.06
N HIS A 261 -7.58 0.15 -0.86
CA HIS A 261 -6.41 0.94 -0.46
C HIS A 261 -5.08 0.35 -0.90
N ILE A 262 -4.08 1.22 -1.04
CA ILE A 262 -2.67 0.89 -1.31
C ILE A 262 -1.81 1.53 -0.23
N ALA A 263 -0.85 0.79 0.32
CA ALA A 263 0.19 1.32 1.19
C ALA A 263 1.55 0.76 0.78
N VAL A 264 2.60 1.56 0.93
CA VAL A 264 4.00 1.17 0.66
C VAL A 264 4.80 1.28 1.95
N ASP A 265 5.48 0.22 2.34
CA ASP A 265 6.29 0.23 3.55
C ASP A 265 7.72 0.74 3.30
N SER A 266 8.49 0.90 4.40
CA SER A 266 9.88 1.37 4.35
C SER A 266 10.85 0.45 3.61
N LYS A 267 10.42 -0.75 3.20
CA LYS A 267 11.17 -1.71 2.39
C LYS A 267 10.68 -1.77 0.94
N ASP A 268 9.89 -0.78 0.53
CA ASP A 268 9.25 -0.68 -0.79
C ASP A 268 8.34 -1.88 -1.13
N ARG A 269 7.71 -2.50 -0.12
CA ARG A 269 6.68 -3.50 -0.35
C ARG A 269 5.32 -2.83 -0.47
N VAL A 270 4.54 -3.23 -1.46
CA VAL A 270 3.24 -2.65 -1.78
C VAL A 270 2.14 -3.54 -1.22
N TYR A 271 1.33 -3.00 -0.34
CA TYR A 271 0.20 -3.66 0.30
C TYR A 271 -1.09 -3.15 -0.33
N ILE A 272 -1.97 -4.06 -0.73
CA ILE A 272 -3.22 -3.72 -1.41
C ILE A 272 -4.37 -4.41 -0.71
N VAL A 273 -5.36 -3.61 -0.32
CA VAL A 273 -6.64 -4.12 0.20
C VAL A 273 -7.49 -4.59 -0.97
N ASP A 274 -7.73 -5.90 -1.02
CA ASP A 274 -8.59 -6.56 -1.99
C ASP A 274 -9.95 -6.80 -1.33
N GLY A 275 -10.94 -5.98 -1.69
CA GLY A 275 -12.09 -5.66 -0.86
C GLY A 275 -13.23 -6.67 -0.82
N ALA A 276 -14.30 -6.44 -1.61
CA ALA A 276 -15.62 -6.93 -1.24
C ALA A 276 -15.87 -8.44 -1.44
N SER A 277 -15.36 -9.05 -2.50
CA SER A 277 -15.66 -10.45 -2.83
C SER A 277 -14.58 -11.44 -2.41
N ASN A 278 -13.38 -10.95 -2.09
CA ASN A 278 -12.26 -11.76 -1.61
C ASN A 278 -11.44 -10.99 -0.56
N PRO A 279 -12.03 -10.73 0.63
CA PRO A 279 -11.46 -9.83 1.64
C PRO A 279 -10.08 -10.29 2.11
N ARG A 280 -9.04 -9.57 1.72
CA ARG A 280 -7.64 -9.84 2.09
C ARG A 280 -6.77 -8.60 1.86
N VAL A 281 -5.57 -8.61 2.40
CA VAL A 281 -4.49 -7.71 2.01
C VAL A 281 -3.45 -8.52 1.25
N GLN A 282 -3.12 -8.15 0.03
CA GLN A 282 -2.05 -8.76 -0.75
C GLN A 282 -0.79 -7.91 -0.70
N ILE A 283 0.38 -8.55 -0.69
CA ILE A 283 1.69 -7.90 -0.58
C ILE A 283 2.50 -8.21 -1.83
N PHE A 284 3.11 -7.19 -2.41
CA PHE A 284 3.89 -7.26 -3.64
C PHE A 284 5.25 -6.56 -3.49
N ASP A 285 6.18 -6.89 -4.38
CA ASP A 285 7.32 -6.01 -4.62
C ASP A 285 6.92 -4.84 -5.53
N THR A 286 7.85 -3.90 -5.73
CA THR A 286 7.61 -2.74 -6.61
C THR A 286 7.32 -3.11 -8.07
N ASN A 287 7.60 -4.33 -8.51
CA ASN A 287 7.34 -4.82 -9.87
C ASN A 287 6.01 -5.57 -10.00
N GLY A 288 5.24 -5.68 -8.92
CA GLY A 288 4.00 -6.42 -8.90
C GLY A 288 4.16 -7.93 -8.72
N LYS A 289 5.36 -8.42 -8.32
CA LYS A 289 5.53 -9.82 -7.94
C LYS A 289 4.87 -10.05 -6.58
N PHE A 290 3.96 -11.01 -6.52
CA PHE A 290 3.28 -11.40 -5.29
C PHE A 290 4.28 -11.97 -4.27
N LEU A 291 4.24 -11.43 -3.03
CA LEU A 291 5.11 -11.82 -1.93
C LEU A 291 4.36 -12.54 -0.81
N GLY A 292 3.08 -12.25 -0.61
CA GLY A 292 2.28 -12.85 0.47
C GLY A 292 0.92 -12.21 0.61
N LYS A 293 0.14 -12.68 1.59
CA LYS A 293 -1.18 -12.12 1.89
C LYS A 293 -1.51 -12.25 3.36
N ILE A 294 -2.39 -11.38 3.82
CA ILE A 294 -2.98 -11.36 5.16
C ILE A 294 -4.50 -11.47 5.01
N GLY A 295 -5.11 -12.22 5.89
CA GLY A 295 -6.55 -12.36 5.95
C GLY A 295 -7.08 -13.52 5.12
N THR A 296 -8.24 -13.97 5.55
CA THR A 296 -9.06 -14.94 4.86
C THR A 296 -10.47 -14.40 4.74
N PRO A 297 -11.20 -14.74 3.67
CA PRO A 297 -12.60 -14.39 3.57
C PRO A 297 -13.36 -14.94 4.77
N CYS A 298 -14.22 -14.11 5.31
CA CYS A 298 -15.20 -14.57 6.26
C CYS A 298 -16.08 -15.64 5.60
N LYS A 299 -16.13 -16.83 6.16
CA LYS A 299 -17.06 -17.87 5.69
C LYS A 299 -18.46 -17.52 6.18
N MET A 300 -19.32 -17.12 5.25
CA MET A 300 -20.74 -16.93 5.53
C MET A 300 -21.40 -18.28 5.79
N SER A 301 -22.01 -18.49 6.95
CA SER A 301 -23.02 -19.52 7.12
C SER A 301 -24.38 -18.91 6.86
N THR A 302 -25.09 -19.45 5.88
CA THR A 302 -26.54 -19.26 5.70
C THR A 302 -27.10 -17.91 6.18
N GLY A 303 -26.71 -16.80 5.55
CA GLY A 303 -27.49 -15.57 5.55
C GLY A 303 -27.23 -14.55 6.67
N GLU A 304 -26.48 -14.85 7.72
CA GLU A 304 -26.36 -13.95 8.90
C GLU A 304 -24.90 -13.61 9.32
N GLY A 305 -23.97 -13.48 8.40
CA GLY A 305 -22.61 -13.07 8.74
C GLY A 305 -21.59 -14.21 8.83
N CYS A 306 -20.38 -13.89 9.27
CA CYS A 306 -19.25 -14.82 9.26
C CYS A 306 -19.33 -15.83 10.42
N ILE A 307 -18.99 -17.09 10.16
CA ILE A 307 -18.86 -18.10 11.23
C ILE A 307 -17.59 -17.81 12.02
N ASP A 308 -17.73 -17.75 13.33
CA ASP A 308 -16.62 -17.85 14.24
C ASP A 308 -16.05 -19.28 14.19
N SER A 309 -14.77 -19.42 13.86
CA SER A 309 -14.12 -20.73 13.78
C SER A 309 -13.58 -21.23 15.11
N ASP A 310 -13.68 -20.43 16.18
CA ASP A 310 -13.05 -20.69 17.47
C ASP A 310 -14.03 -20.88 18.64
N GLY A 311 -15.37 -20.90 18.44
CA GLY A 311 -16.30 -21.32 19.47
C GLY A 311 -17.73 -20.79 19.40
N PRO A 312 -18.62 -21.24 20.30
CA PRO A 312 -20.02 -20.82 20.36
C PRO A 312 -20.16 -19.48 21.13
N GLY A 313 -19.74 -18.38 20.50
CA GLY A 313 -19.96 -17.02 21.01
C GLY A 313 -20.92 -16.22 20.13
N PRO A 314 -21.33 -15.00 20.52
CA PRO A 314 -21.90 -14.07 19.59
C PRO A 314 -20.86 -13.82 18.49
N LEU A 315 -21.27 -13.84 17.21
CA LEU A 315 -20.47 -13.74 15.98
C LEU A 315 -19.27 -12.78 16.11
N GLU A 316 -18.25 -13.16 16.86
CA GLU A 316 -16.94 -12.55 16.85
C GLU A 316 -16.20 -13.20 15.69
N LEU A 317 -16.03 -12.43 14.63
CA LEU A 317 -15.21 -12.86 13.52
C LEU A 317 -13.82 -13.24 14.01
N GLY A 318 -13.37 -14.44 13.65
CA GLY A 318 -12.07 -14.96 14.04
C GLY A 318 -10.93 -14.00 13.66
N ASP A 319 -9.83 -14.13 14.38
CA ASP A 319 -8.61 -13.35 14.14
C ASP A 319 -8.07 -13.65 12.74
N GLY A 320 -7.80 -12.57 11.97
CA GLY A 320 -7.37 -12.70 10.59
C GLY A 320 -8.48 -12.93 9.56
N GLN A 321 -9.74 -12.91 9.97
CA GLN A 321 -10.87 -12.88 9.04
C GLN A 321 -11.32 -11.43 8.82
N PHE A 322 -11.59 -11.07 7.57
CA PHE A 322 -12.04 -9.73 7.21
C PHE A 322 -13.45 -9.74 6.61
N SER A 323 -14.18 -8.66 6.91
CA SER A 323 -15.42 -8.31 6.25
C SER A 323 -15.31 -6.88 5.70
N LYS A 324 -15.24 -6.74 4.38
CA LYS A 324 -15.10 -5.44 3.72
C LYS A 324 -13.96 -4.60 4.33
N PRO A 325 -12.70 -5.08 4.30
CA PRO A 325 -11.57 -4.27 4.71
C PRO A 325 -11.49 -3.03 3.81
N GLU A 326 -11.17 -1.88 4.41
CA GLU A 326 -11.13 -0.59 3.67
C GLU A 326 -9.71 -0.07 3.53
N HIS A 327 -8.90 -0.15 4.59
CA HIS A 327 -7.60 0.50 4.62
C HIS A 327 -6.53 -0.40 5.24
N VAL A 328 -5.29 -0.19 4.82
CA VAL A 328 -4.10 -0.81 5.38
C VAL A 328 -3.03 0.24 5.62
N SER A 329 -2.41 0.22 6.80
CA SER A 329 -1.22 1.03 7.10
C SER A 329 -0.16 0.17 7.77
N ILE A 330 1.11 0.53 7.57
CA ILE A 330 2.24 -0.18 8.12
C ILE A 330 3.02 0.76 9.05
N ASP A 331 3.25 0.33 10.29
CA ASP A 331 4.05 1.09 11.24
C ASP A 331 5.56 0.93 10.98
N THR A 332 6.37 1.66 11.74
CA THR A 332 7.84 1.64 11.62
C THR A 332 8.48 0.31 12.00
N GLU A 333 7.76 -0.55 12.73
CA GLU A 333 8.19 -1.90 13.11
C GLU A 333 7.81 -2.95 12.04
N GLY A 334 6.99 -2.55 11.06
CA GLY A 334 6.47 -3.40 10.00
C GLY A 334 5.19 -4.14 10.38
N ASN A 335 4.53 -3.74 11.50
CA ASN A 335 3.20 -4.26 11.81
C ASN A 335 2.17 -3.66 10.84
N VAL A 336 1.26 -4.51 10.41
CA VAL A 336 0.22 -4.17 9.45
C VAL A 336 -1.10 -3.97 10.18
N PHE A 337 -1.64 -2.78 10.09
CA PHE A 337 -2.93 -2.39 10.65
C PHE A 337 -3.97 -2.40 9.54
N VAL A 338 -5.05 -3.11 9.74
CA VAL A 338 -6.14 -3.23 8.75
C VAL A 338 -7.43 -2.72 9.34
N VAL A 339 -8.05 -1.78 8.66
CA VAL A 339 -9.41 -1.33 8.96
C VAL A 339 -10.39 -2.38 8.44
N ASP A 340 -10.90 -3.19 9.32
CA ASP A 340 -11.89 -4.24 9.05
C ASP A 340 -13.30 -3.65 9.22
N ARG A 341 -13.70 -2.82 8.24
CA ARG A 341 -14.88 -1.96 8.32
C ARG A 341 -16.17 -2.73 8.60
N GLY A 342 -16.39 -3.83 7.88
CA GLY A 342 -17.61 -4.61 8.03
C GLY A 342 -17.78 -5.21 9.43
N ASN A 343 -16.69 -5.26 10.21
CA ASN A 343 -16.66 -5.76 11.58
C ASN A 343 -16.41 -4.64 12.61
N GLN A 344 -16.41 -3.39 12.19
CA GLN A 344 -16.23 -2.18 13.03
C GLN A 344 -15.01 -2.29 13.95
N ARG A 345 -13.86 -2.74 13.41
CA ARG A 345 -12.63 -2.97 14.19
C ARG A 345 -11.37 -2.67 13.39
N ILE A 346 -10.28 -2.53 14.13
CA ILE A 346 -8.92 -2.53 13.59
C ILE A 346 -8.27 -3.86 13.97
N GLN A 347 -7.60 -4.52 13.03
CA GLN A 347 -6.77 -5.70 13.29
C GLN A 347 -5.31 -5.41 13.02
N VAL A 348 -4.41 -5.95 13.82
CA VAL A 348 -2.96 -5.76 13.72
C VAL A 348 -2.26 -7.09 13.53
N PHE A 349 -1.33 -7.12 12.60
CA PHE A 349 -0.53 -8.29 12.25
C PHE A 349 0.96 -7.95 12.27
N ALA A 350 1.77 -8.83 12.85
CA ALA A 350 3.23 -8.71 12.82
C ALA A 350 3.84 -9.62 11.75
N PRO A 351 4.90 -9.19 11.06
CA PRO A 351 5.64 -10.06 10.17
C PRO A 351 6.28 -11.21 10.96
N MET A 352 6.09 -12.43 10.49
CA MET A 352 6.79 -13.58 11.06
C MET A 352 8.23 -13.60 10.52
N ASN A 353 9.20 -13.55 11.42
CA ASN A 353 10.59 -13.80 11.03
C ASN A 353 10.68 -15.22 10.49
N ASN A 354 11.19 -15.38 9.27
CA ASN A 354 11.62 -16.69 8.79
C ASN A 354 12.89 -17.09 9.57
N GLU A 355 12.71 -17.43 10.85
CA GLU A 355 13.79 -18.17 11.52
C GLU A 355 13.86 -19.53 10.84
N SER A 356 14.97 -19.73 10.15
CA SER A 356 15.40 -21.03 9.70
C SER A 356 15.32 -21.99 10.91
N THR A 357 14.39 -22.93 10.86
CA THR A 357 14.50 -24.15 11.68
C THR A 357 15.90 -24.72 11.43
N LYS A 358 16.79 -24.51 12.40
CA LYS A 358 18.05 -25.24 12.51
C LYS A 358 17.77 -26.69 12.84
#